data_16dd4382b8e47eccfb57ebdff758c470
#
_entry.id   16dd4382b8e47eccfb57ebdff758c470
#
_cell.length_a   1.000
_cell.length_b   1.000
_cell.length_c   1.000
_cell.angle_alpha   90.00
_cell.angle_beta   90.00
_cell.angle_gamma   90.00
#
_symmetry.space_group_name_H-M   'P 1'
#
loop_
_entity.id
_entity.type
_entity.pdbx_description
1 polymer ?
#
loop_
_entity_poly.entity_id
_entity_poly.type
_entity_poly.pdbx_seq_one_letter_code
_entity_poly.pdbx_strand_id
1 'polypeptide(L)'
;WFRAGLSVALLGYLASQIDMAETARAALAINPAHLLTAVALVVVDRVLMLSRWLLLVRRAGMALPLKSAVWVYLVGSYLGNFLPSGIGADAARAFVLARRTDRGIDSVAMVAIDRYLGLYSLALLAVVGLVLWTGQDNADLQRWSIALAALVTVGAGAFLWADRLLSLFIPAAWATRPWFNRASRLAEAMGSYRRYPSLLGALTALSLVVQIVRVAQAYVLGEGLGFHVPFSYYLAFMPIGILAILLPVSIGGFGFGQGVIVALLRPVGVPDVQSLAMSTLYVLMGVLSTLPGALLHFRSRSRGLS
;
A
#
# COMPACT_ATOMS: atom_id res chain seq x y z
N TRP A 1 13.66 3.71 -17.77
CA TRP A 1 13.58 4.96 -18.52
C TRP A 1 12.13 5.30 -18.91
N PHE A 2 11.35 4.35 -19.47
CA PHE A 2 9.95 4.59 -19.88
C PHE A 2 9.07 5.14 -18.73
N ARG A 3 9.13 4.56 -17.55
CA ARG A 3 8.33 5.00 -16.37
C ARG A 3 8.78 6.37 -15.84
N ALA A 4 10.08 6.66 -15.88
CA ALA A 4 10.57 7.99 -15.52
C ALA A 4 10.05 9.04 -16.51
N GLY A 5 10.13 8.74 -17.81
CA GLY A 5 9.55 9.59 -18.84
C GLY A 5 8.04 9.79 -18.68
N LEU A 6 7.30 8.72 -18.37
CA LEU A 6 5.86 8.79 -18.11
C LEU A 6 5.53 9.61 -16.85
N SER A 7 6.28 9.43 -15.74
CA SER A 7 6.09 10.26 -14.55
C SER A 7 6.36 11.74 -14.83
N VAL A 8 7.43 12.06 -15.56
CA VAL A 8 7.75 13.43 -15.96
C VAL A 8 6.66 13.99 -16.88
N ALA A 9 6.17 13.20 -17.84
CA ALA A 9 5.10 13.62 -18.75
C ALA A 9 3.78 13.88 -17.99
N LEU A 10 3.41 13.01 -17.04
CA LEU A 10 2.20 13.18 -16.22
C LEU A 10 2.32 14.38 -15.28
N LEU A 11 3.48 14.58 -14.64
CA LEU A 11 3.72 15.76 -13.82
C LEU A 11 3.75 17.04 -14.67
N GLY A 12 4.36 16.99 -15.86
CA GLY A 12 4.35 18.10 -16.82
C GLY A 12 2.94 18.44 -17.29
N TYR A 13 2.11 17.43 -17.57
CA TYR A 13 0.70 17.61 -17.89
C TYR A 13 -0.07 18.26 -16.73
N LEU A 14 0.08 17.75 -15.50
CA LEU A 14 -0.55 18.37 -14.32
C LEU A 14 -0.07 19.81 -14.12
N ALA A 15 1.23 20.07 -14.27
CA ALA A 15 1.81 21.42 -14.18
C ALA A 15 1.32 22.37 -15.28
N SER A 16 0.91 21.85 -16.45
CA SER A 16 0.32 22.67 -17.51
C SER A 16 -1.15 23.01 -17.28
N GLN A 17 -1.85 22.22 -16.45
CA GLN A 17 -3.27 22.40 -16.16
C GLN A 17 -3.53 23.09 -14.82
N ILE A 18 -2.59 23.02 -13.88
CA ILE A 18 -2.74 23.49 -12.49
C ILE A 18 -1.56 24.41 -12.16
N ASP A 19 -1.84 25.55 -11.53
CA ASP A 19 -0.79 26.47 -11.07
C ASP A 19 0.01 25.84 -9.92
N MET A 20 1.26 25.45 -10.22
CA MET A 20 2.16 24.81 -9.27
C MET A 20 2.60 25.77 -8.15
N ALA A 21 2.69 27.07 -8.42
CA ALA A 21 3.06 28.06 -7.42
C ALA A 21 1.89 28.28 -6.43
N GLU A 22 0.66 28.28 -6.94
CA GLU A 22 -0.54 28.34 -6.11
C GLU A 22 -0.72 27.05 -5.30
N THR A 23 -0.46 25.88 -5.91
CA THR A 23 -0.46 24.59 -5.23
C THR A 23 0.53 24.55 -4.06
N ALA A 24 1.75 25.06 -4.27
CA ALA A 24 2.75 25.13 -3.20
C ALA A 24 2.32 26.11 -2.09
N ARG A 25 1.76 27.25 -2.44
CA ARG A 25 1.21 28.20 -1.45
C ARG A 25 0.06 27.59 -0.66
N ALA A 26 -0.87 26.88 -1.31
CA ALA A 26 -1.96 26.17 -0.65
C ALA A 26 -1.43 25.10 0.32
N ALA A 27 -0.43 24.31 -0.10
CA ALA A 27 0.20 23.31 0.76
C ALA A 27 0.90 23.92 1.99
N LEU A 28 1.52 25.08 1.84
CA LEU A 28 2.19 25.81 2.93
C LEU A 28 1.19 26.52 3.86
N ALA A 29 0.01 26.83 3.38
CA ALA A 29 -1.07 27.48 4.13
C ALA A 29 -1.90 26.50 4.97
N ILE A 30 -1.59 25.20 4.95
CA ILE A 30 -2.30 24.18 5.74
C ILE A 30 -2.31 24.52 7.22
N ASN A 31 -3.44 24.30 7.88
CA ASN A 31 -3.53 24.50 9.34
C ASN A 31 -2.52 23.62 10.07
N PRO A 32 -1.61 24.20 10.88
CA PRO A 32 -0.54 23.46 11.55
C PRO A 32 -1.03 22.33 12.47
N ALA A 33 -2.19 22.48 13.12
CA ALA A 33 -2.75 21.43 13.98
C ALA A 33 -3.15 20.20 13.16
N HIS A 34 -3.74 20.39 11.97
CA HIS A 34 -4.07 19.28 11.05
C HIS A 34 -2.80 18.65 10.47
N LEU A 35 -1.79 19.45 10.16
CA LEU A 35 -0.51 18.92 9.69
C LEU A 35 0.15 18.03 10.76
N LEU A 36 0.20 18.48 12.03
CA LEU A 36 0.73 17.67 13.14
C LEU A 36 -0.09 16.39 13.36
N THR A 37 -1.41 16.48 13.28
CA THR A 37 -2.29 15.29 13.36
C THR A 37 -2.01 14.30 12.23
N ALA A 38 -1.85 14.79 11.00
CA ALA A 38 -1.50 13.95 9.85
C ALA A 38 -0.13 13.28 10.04
N VAL A 39 0.88 13.98 10.58
CA VAL A 39 2.18 13.40 10.94
C VAL A 39 2.04 12.33 12.02
N ALA A 40 1.24 12.56 13.05
CA ALA A 40 0.97 11.57 14.09
C ALA A 40 0.32 10.30 13.50
N LEU A 41 -0.66 10.45 12.60
CA LEU A 41 -1.28 9.33 11.89
C LEU A 41 -0.28 8.56 11.03
N VAL A 42 0.69 9.23 10.38
CA VAL A 42 1.78 8.56 9.66
C VAL A 42 2.64 7.71 10.60
N VAL A 43 2.97 8.22 11.79
CA VAL A 43 3.73 7.45 12.78
C VAL A 43 2.93 6.23 13.22
N VAL A 44 1.64 6.38 13.50
CA VAL A 44 0.73 5.27 13.84
C VAL A 44 0.69 4.25 12.70
N ASP A 45 0.52 4.67 11.45
CA ASP A 45 0.58 3.78 10.27
C ASP A 45 1.88 2.97 10.25
N ARG A 46 3.03 3.60 10.47
CA ARG A 46 4.33 2.91 10.46
C ARG A 46 4.48 1.89 11.59
N VAL A 47 4.01 2.23 12.78
CA VAL A 47 4.01 1.29 13.93
C VAL A 47 3.11 0.09 13.67
N LEU A 48 1.89 0.31 13.17
CA LEU A 48 0.95 -0.75 12.82
C LEU A 48 1.50 -1.66 11.71
N MET A 49 2.04 -1.07 10.66
CA MET A 49 2.66 -1.82 9.54
C MET A 49 3.86 -2.64 10.01
N LEU A 50 4.72 -2.07 10.86
CA LEU A 50 5.85 -2.79 11.44
C LEU A 50 5.37 -3.94 12.33
N SER A 51 4.36 -3.73 13.17
CA SER A 51 3.77 -4.75 14.04
C SER A 51 3.21 -5.91 13.23
N ARG A 52 2.47 -5.63 12.15
CA ARG A 52 1.94 -6.64 11.22
C ARG A 52 3.05 -7.45 10.58
N TRP A 53 4.10 -6.77 10.11
CA TRP A 53 5.25 -7.42 9.50
C TRP A 53 6.01 -8.31 10.49
N LEU A 54 6.19 -7.87 11.75
CA LEU A 54 6.81 -8.66 12.81
C LEU A 54 6.02 -9.94 13.15
N LEU A 55 4.68 -9.85 13.16
CA LEU A 55 3.81 -11.02 13.34
C LEU A 55 4.02 -12.05 12.23
N LEU A 56 4.12 -11.59 10.98
CA LEU A 56 4.36 -12.45 9.82
C LEU A 56 5.75 -13.11 9.88
N VAL A 57 6.81 -12.37 10.19
CA VAL A 57 8.18 -12.89 10.33
C VAL A 57 8.24 -13.98 11.40
N ARG A 58 7.67 -13.71 12.57
CA ARG A 58 7.60 -14.70 13.66
C ARG A 58 6.85 -15.96 13.24
N ARG A 59 5.74 -15.79 12.52
CA ARG A 59 4.92 -16.90 12.05
C ARG A 59 5.61 -17.75 10.99
N ALA A 60 6.38 -17.14 10.12
CA ALA A 60 7.20 -17.84 9.12
C ALA A 60 8.33 -18.67 9.77
N GLY A 61 8.46 -18.66 11.10
CA GLY A 61 9.49 -19.39 11.83
C GLY A 61 10.90 -18.85 11.54
N MET A 62 10.99 -17.58 11.15
CA MET A 62 12.28 -16.92 10.91
C MET A 62 12.82 -16.41 12.25
N ALA A 63 13.88 -17.04 12.75
CA ALA A 63 14.54 -16.68 14.00
C ALA A 63 15.39 -15.40 13.82
N LEU A 64 14.72 -14.27 13.67
CA LEU A 64 15.37 -12.96 13.58
C LEU A 64 15.25 -12.21 14.91
N PRO A 65 16.36 -11.71 15.46
CA PRO A 65 16.30 -10.76 16.58
C PRO A 65 15.45 -9.55 16.21
N LEU A 66 14.67 -9.04 17.17
CA LEU A 66 13.76 -7.91 16.94
C LEU A 66 14.46 -6.72 16.27
N LYS A 67 15.66 -6.36 16.73
CA LYS A 67 16.46 -5.27 16.13
C LYS A 67 16.76 -5.51 14.65
N SER A 68 17.10 -6.75 14.27
CA SER A 68 17.36 -7.11 12.86
C SER A 68 16.07 -7.08 12.03
N ALA A 69 14.94 -7.54 12.58
CA ALA A 69 13.67 -7.51 11.92
C ALA A 69 13.18 -6.07 11.66
N VAL A 70 13.29 -5.17 12.67
CA VAL A 70 13.00 -3.74 12.53
C VAL A 70 13.92 -3.09 11.48
N TRP A 71 15.20 -3.42 11.50
CA TRP A 71 16.16 -2.92 10.53
C TRP A 71 15.79 -3.34 9.09
N VAL A 72 15.47 -4.62 8.87
CA VAL A 72 15.04 -5.13 7.54
C VAL A 72 13.81 -4.38 7.04
N TYR A 73 12.82 -4.16 7.92
CA TYR A 73 11.60 -3.46 7.55
C TYR A 73 11.88 -2.00 7.16
N LEU A 74 12.59 -1.25 8.00
CA LEU A 74 12.83 0.18 7.79
C LEU A 74 13.76 0.41 6.59
N VAL A 75 14.87 -0.33 6.50
CA VAL A 75 15.82 -0.20 5.37
C VAL A 75 15.20 -0.67 4.07
N GLY A 76 14.46 -1.79 4.09
CA GLY A 76 13.75 -2.27 2.91
C GLY A 76 12.69 -1.28 2.42
N SER A 77 11.97 -0.61 3.33
CA SER A 77 11.00 0.44 2.98
C SER A 77 11.69 1.67 2.38
N TYR A 78 12.83 2.09 2.92
CA TYR A 78 13.63 3.19 2.36
C TYR A 78 14.17 2.86 0.96
N LEU A 79 14.81 1.70 0.80
CA LEU A 79 15.37 1.27 -0.49
C LEU A 79 14.28 1.12 -1.56
N GLY A 80 13.08 0.76 -1.15
CA GLY A 80 11.93 0.63 -2.03
C GLY A 80 11.51 1.92 -2.73
N ASN A 81 11.78 3.09 -2.15
CA ASN A 81 11.48 4.38 -2.80
C ASN A 81 12.32 4.62 -4.06
N PHE A 82 13.49 3.98 -4.16
CA PHE A 82 14.38 4.09 -5.33
C PHE A 82 14.10 3.04 -6.40
N LEU A 83 13.29 2.04 -6.08
CA LEU A 83 12.93 1.00 -7.05
C LEU A 83 11.73 1.46 -7.89
N PRO A 84 11.79 1.27 -9.21
CA PRO A 84 10.80 1.81 -10.14
C PRO A 84 9.49 1.01 -10.16
N SER A 85 8.94 0.68 -9.00
CA SER A 85 7.64 0.00 -8.92
C SER A 85 6.99 0.20 -7.55
N GLY A 86 5.65 0.23 -7.50
CA GLY A 86 4.91 0.17 -6.24
C GLY A 86 5.19 -1.10 -5.41
N ILE A 87 5.90 -2.08 -5.98
CA ILE A 87 6.34 -3.33 -5.35
C ILE A 87 7.81 -3.23 -4.86
N GLY A 88 8.49 -2.11 -5.14
CA GLY A 88 9.92 -1.97 -4.86
C GLY A 88 10.28 -2.18 -3.40
N ALA A 89 9.52 -1.62 -2.47
CA ALA A 89 9.73 -1.82 -1.04
C ALA A 89 9.52 -3.29 -0.62
N ASP A 90 8.57 -3.96 -1.24
CA ASP A 90 8.27 -5.37 -0.98
C ASP A 90 9.39 -6.27 -1.50
N ALA A 91 9.86 -6.02 -2.71
CA ALA A 91 11.00 -6.72 -3.30
C ALA A 91 12.29 -6.51 -2.49
N ALA A 92 12.56 -5.27 -2.07
CA ALA A 92 13.71 -4.95 -1.22
C ALA A 92 13.62 -5.68 0.14
N ARG A 93 12.46 -5.68 0.79
CA ARG A 93 12.25 -6.40 2.06
C ARG A 93 12.41 -7.90 1.89
N ALA A 94 11.83 -8.49 0.85
CA ALA A 94 11.97 -9.92 0.57
C ALA A 94 13.43 -10.29 0.32
N PHE A 95 14.15 -9.50 -0.47
CA PHE A 95 15.57 -9.73 -0.77
C PHE A 95 16.45 -9.64 0.48
N VAL A 96 16.29 -8.57 1.26
CA VAL A 96 17.09 -8.37 2.49
C VAL A 96 16.79 -9.47 3.52
N LEU A 97 15.51 -9.85 3.65
CA LEU A 97 15.08 -10.93 4.55
C LEU A 97 15.67 -12.28 4.09
N ALA A 98 15.56 -12.60 2.81
CA ALA A 98 16.11 -13.83 2.23
C ALA A 98 17.63 -13.96 2.47
N ARG A 99 18.37 -12.86 2.30
CA ARG A 99 19.82 -12.81 2.56
C ARG A 99 20.20 -13.06 4.02
N ARG A 100 19.32 -12.69 4.96
CA ARG A 100 19.58 -12.83 6.41
C ARG A 100 19.10 -14.14 7.00
N THR A 101 18.24 -14.86 6.32
CA THR A 101 17.59 -16.09 6.84
C THR A 101 17.92 -17.34 6.03
N ASP A 102 18.56 -17.19 4.86
CA ASP A 102 18.78 -18.25 3.86
C ASP A 102 17.47 -18.94 3.42
N ARG A 103 16.31 -18.28 3.65
CA ARG A 103 14.96 -18.79 3.36
C ARG A 103 14.29 -17.95 2.27
N GLY A 104 14.80 -18.02 1.04
CA GLY A 104 14.37 -17.17 -0.07
C GLY A 104 12.88 -17.31 -0.40
N ILE A 105 12.36 -18.53 -0.57
CA ILE A 105 10.96 -18.79 -0.94
C ILE A 105 10.01 -18.32 0.17
N ASP A 106 10.32 -18.65 1.44
CA ASP A 106 9.50 -18.25 2.57
C ASP A 106 9.47 -16.72 2.74
N SER A 107 10.60 -16.05 2.47
CA SER A 107 10.69 -14.59 2.52
C SER A 107 9.80 -13.94 1.46
N VAL A 108 9.79 -14.47 0.24
CA VAL A 108 8.90 -14.01 -0.84
C VAL A 108 7.45 -14.31 -0.50
N ALA A 109 7.13 -15.53 -0.02
CA ALA A 109 5.78 -15.92 0.37
C ALA A 109 5.22 -15.02 1.48
N MET A 110 6.02 -14.73 2.50
CA MET A 110 5.64 -13.85 3.59
C MET A 110 5.31 -12.43 3.10
N VAL A 111 6.17 -11.87 2.24
CA VAL A 111 5.94 -10.52 1.68
C VAL A 111 4.73 -10.52 0.75
N ALA A 112 4.50 -11.60 -0.01
CA ALA A 112 3.31 -11.74 -0.86
C ALA A 112 2.02 -11.79 -0.01
N ILE A 113 2.01 -12.51 1.11
CA ILE A 113 0.88 -12.52 2.07
C ILE A 113 0.67 -11.14 2.68
N ASP A 114 1.74 -10.46 3.10
CA ASP A 114 1.65 -9.08 3.63
C ASP A 114 1.00 -8.13 2.63
N ARG A 115 1.43 -8.19 1.37
CA ARG A 115 0.89 -7.39 0.27
C ARG A 115 -0.56 -7.73 -0.03
N TYR A 116 -0.86 -9.02 -0.11
CA TYR A 116 -2.20 -9.52 -0.34
C TYR A 116 -3.19 -9.01 0.72
N LEU A 117 -2.88 -9.18 2.01
CA LEU A 117 -3.72 -8.70 3.11
C LEU A 117 -3.94 -7.18 3.06
N GLY A 118 -2.90 -6.42 2.68
CA GLY A 118 -3.00 -4.97 2.49
C GLY A 118 -3.96 -4.59 1.36
N LEU A 119 -3.86 -5.24 0.20
CA LEU A 119 -4.73 -4.99 -0.96
C LEU A 119 -6.17 -5.45 -0.70
N TYR A 120 -6.34 -6.61 -0.07
CA TYR A 120 -7.64 -7.14 0.32
C TYR A 120 -8.37 -6.19 1.27
N SER A 121 -7.68 -5.73 2.32
CA SER A 121 -8.25 -4.79 3.28
C SER A 121 -8.59 -3.44 2.65
N LEU A 122 -7.79 -2.98 1.70
CA LEU A 122 -8.04 -1.75 0.95
C LEU A 122 -9.31 -1.87 0.10
N ALA A 123 -9.47 -3.01 -0.59
CA ALA A 123 -10.65 -3.28 -1.40
C ALA A 123 -11.91 -3.44 -0.54
N LEU A 124 -11.83 -4.12 0.62
CA LEU A 124 -12.93 -4.20 1.58
C LEU A 124 -13.35 -2.82 2.07
N LEU A 125 -12.37 -1.95 2.40
CA LEU A 125 -12.65 -0.60 2.86
C LEU A 125 -13.33 0.24 1.78
N ALA A 126 -12.92 0.10 0.52
CA ALA A 126 -13.58 0.74 -0.62
C ALA A 126 -15.04 0.35 -0.73
N VAL A 127 -15.35 -0.95 -0.59
CA VAL A 127 -16.72 -1.47 -0.63
C VAL A 127 -17.54 -0.92 0.54
N VAL A 128 -17.02 -0.98 1.76
CA VAL A 128 -17.70 -0.43 2.94
C VAL A 128 -17.95 1.07 2.78
N GLY A 129 -16.93 1.81 2.34
CA GLY A 129 -17.05 3.24 2.08
C GLY A 129 -18.12 3.56 1.04
N LEU A 130 -18.16 2.77 -0.04
CA LEU A 130 -19.15 2.96 -1.10
C LEU A 130 -20.58 2.70 -0.60
N VAL A 131 -20.79 1.66 0.19
CA VAL A 131 -22.10 1.38 0.83
C VAL A 131 -22.51 2.50 1.77
N LEU A 132 -21.59 3.03 2.56
CA LEU A 132 -21.87 4.14 3.48
C LEU A 132 -22.11 5.47 2.77
N TRP A 133 -21.44 5.69 1.63
CA TRP A 133 -21.59 6.92 0.84
C TRP A 133 -22.90 6.97 0.04
N THR A 134 -23.25 5.87 -0.64
CA THR A 134 -24.38 5.86 -1.57
C THR A 134 -25.74 5.84 -0.89
N GLY A 135 -25.79 5.54 0.40
CA GLY A 135 -27.06 5.37 1.10
C GLY A 135 -27.93 4.30 0.44
N GLN A 136 -29.25 4.35 0.73
CA GLN A 136 -30.21 3.39 0.18
C GLN A 136 -30.82 3.82 -1.18
N ASP A 137 -30.43 5.00 -1.69
CA ASP A 137 -31.14 5.65 -2.80
C ASP A 137 -30.64 5.24 -4.20
N ASN A 138 -29.54 4.49 -4.32
CA ASN A 138 -29.01 4.05 -5.62
C ASN A 138 -28.78 2.54 -5.68
N ALA A 139 -29.84 1.81 -6.04
CA ALA A 139 -29.84 0.35 -6.10
C ALA A 139 -28.78 -0.23 -7.05
N ASP A 140 -28.46 0.46 -8.14
CA ASP A 140 -27.44 -0.04 -9.10
C ASP A 140 -26.03 0.08 -8.52
N LEU A 141 -25.72 1.17 -7.86
CA LEU A 141 -24.42 1.35 -7.21
C LEU A 141 -24.24 0.37 -6.04
N GLN A 142 -25.32 0.06 -5.32
CA GLN A 142 -25.30 -0.98 -4.28
C GLN A 142 -25.05 -2.36 -4.88
N ARG A 143 -25.66 -2.72 -6.00
CA ARG A 143 -25.40 -3.99 -6.71
C ARG A 143 -23.94 -4.11 -7.15
N TRP A 144 -23.38 -3.04 -7.73
CA TRP A 144 -21.98 -3.00 -8.12
C TRP A 144 -21.03 -3.12 -6.93
N SER A 145 -21.36 -2.53 -5.80
CA SER A 145 -20.59 -2.66 -4.55
C SER A 145 -20.56 -4.09 -4.05
N ILE A 146 -21.71 -4.77 -4.06
CA ILE A 146 -21.84 -6.18 -3.67
C ILE A 146 -21.06 -7.08 -4.64
N ALA A 147 -21.18 -6.84 -5.95
CA ALA A 147 -20.43 -7.58 -6.97
C ALA A 147 -18.90 -7.42 -6.79
N LEU A 148 -18.45 -6.20 -6.51
CA LEU A 148 -17.04 -5.93 -6.20
C LEU A 148 -16.59 -6.63 -4.92
N ALA A 149 -17.42 -6.60 -3.87
CA ALA A 149 -17.13 -7.33 -2.62
C ALA A 149 -16.99 -8.85 -2.86
N ALA A 150 -17.91 -9.42 -3.63
CA ALA A 150 -17.86 -10.82 -4.01
C ALA A 150 -16.60 -11.15 -4.81
N LEU A 151 -16.27 -10.34 -5.83
CA LEU A 151 -15.07 -10.50 -6.65
C LEU A 151 -13.78 -10.43 -5.80
N VAL A 152 -13.70 -9.46 -4.91
CA VAL A 152 -12.56 -9.30 -4.00
C VAL A 152 -12.45 -10.50 -3.07
N THR A 153 -13.56 -10.99 -2.51
CA THR A 153 -13.58 -12.13 -1.60
C THR A 153 -13.23 -13.44 -2.32
N VAL A 154 -13.76 -13.66 -3.52
CA VAL A 154 -13.43 -14.83 -4.37
C VAL A 154 -11.96 -14.80 -4.78
N GLY A 155 -11.47 -13.63 -5.23
CA GLY A 155 -10.05 -13.45 -5.55
C GLY A 155 -9.14 -13.69 -4.35
N ALA A 156 -9.59 -13.29 -3.17
CA ALA A 156 -8.93 -13.56 -1.91
C ALA A 156 -8.86 -15.07 -1.62
N GLY A 157 -9.96 -15.77 -1.78
CA GLY A 157 -9.98 -17.23 -1.69
C GLY A 157 -9.00 -17.85 -2.68
N ALA A 158 -9.11 -17.51 -3.97
CA ALA A 158 -8.26 -18.05 -5.02
C ALA A 158 -6.76 -17.86 -4.72
N PHE A 159 -6.36 -16.71 -4.20
CA PHE A 159 -4.98 -16.45 -3.82
C PHE A 159 -4.49 -17.37 -2.69
N LEU A 160 -5.29 -17.56 -1.65
CA LEU A 160 -4.93 -18.46 -0.54
C LEU A 160 -4.96 -19.94 -0.93
N TRP A 161 -5.76 -20.34 -1.92
CA TRP A 161 -5.84 -21.70 -2.46
C TRP A 161 -5.04 -21.89 -3.76
N ALA A 162 -4.09 -20.99 -4.05
CA ALA A 162 -3.28 -21.03 -5.27
C ALA A 162 -2.55 -22.36 -5.47
N ASP A 163 -2.10 -23.00 -4.39
CA ASP A 163 -1.48 -24.33 -4.41
C ASP A 163 -2.41 -25.41 -4.99
N ARG A 164 -3.68 -25.42 -4.57
CA ARG A 164 -4.68 -26.35 -5.08
C ARG A 164 -5.13 -26.00 -6.49
N LEU A 165 -5.30 -24.72 -6.78
CA LEU A 165 -5.67 -24.26 -8.12
C LEU A 165 -4.57 -24.58 -9.14
N LEU A 166 -3.30 -24.37 -8.80
CA LEU A 166 -2.18 -24.74 -9.66
C LEU A 166 -2.17 -26.24 -9.95
N SER A 167 -2.38 -27.09 -8.95
CA SER A 167 -2.42 -28.54 -9.15
C SER A 167 -3.65 -29.01 -9.97
N LEU A 168 -4.77 -28.27 -9.94
CA LEU A 168 -5.99 -28.62 -10.65
C LEU A 168 -5.95 -28.20 -12.12
N PHE A 169 -5.40 -27.02 -12.42
CA PHE A 169 -5.49 -26.42 -13.77
C PHE A 169 -4.21 -26.58 -14.61
N ILE A 170 -3.08 -26.98 -14.00
CA ILE A 170 -1.83 -27.08 -14.75
C ILE A 170 -1.57 -28.56 -15.12
N PRO A 171 -1.31 -28.83 -16.42
CA PRO A 171 -1.02 -30.18 -16.91
C PRO A 171 0.22 -30.78 -16.25
N ALA A 172 0.18 -32.08 -15.96
CA ALA A 172 1.31 -32.83 -15.37
C ALA A 172 2.63 -32.70 -16.16
N ALA A 173 2.53 -32.49 -17.48
CA ALA A 173 3.70 -32.25 -18.34
C ALA A 173 4.53 -31.01 -17.96
N TRP A 174 3.96 -30.04 -17.23
CA TRP A 174 4.67 -28.84 -16.78
C TRP A 174 5.29 -29.02 -15.39
N ALA A 175 4.93 -30.07 -14.67
CA ALA A 175 5.44 -30.36 -13.34
C ALA A 175 6.98 -30.56 -13.30
N THR A 176 7.58 -30.95 -14.42
CA THR A 176 9.05 -31.12 -14.55
C THR A 176 9.80 -29.80 -14.80
N ARG A 177 9.09 -28.71 -15.08
CA ARG A 177 9.75 -27.43 -15.38
C ARG A 177 10.26 -26.74 -14.09
N PRO A 178 11.51 -26.22 -14.10
CA PRO A 178 12.09 -25.59 -12.91
C PRO A 178 11.30 -24.37 -12.37
N TRP A 179 10.70 -23.60 -13.27
CA TRP A 179 9.86 -22.45 -12.87
C TRP A 179 8.58 -22.90 -12.19
N PHE A 180 7.97 -24.01 -12.62
CA PHE A 180 6.76 -24.56 -12.01
C PHE A 180 7.05 -25.07 -10.59
N ASN A 181 8.16 -25.78 -10.38
CA ASN A 181 8.58 -26.21 -9.04
C ASN A 181 8.84 -25.05 -8.09
N ARG A 182 9.26 -23.89 -8.58
CA ARG A 182 9.40 -22.67 -7.77
C ARG A 182 8.04 -22.06 -7.46
N ALA A 183 7.16 -21.98 -8.44
CA ALA A 183 5.80 -21.45 -8.29
C ALA A 183 4.96 -22.30 -7.33
N SER A 184 5.01 -23.64 -7.45
CA SER A 184 4.28 -24.54 -6.55
C SER A 184 4.77 -24.44 -5.10
N ARG A 185 6.10 -24.42 -4.88
CA ARG A 185 6.67 -24.20 -3.53
C ARG A 185 6.27 -22.85 -2.94
N LEU A 186 6.21 -21.80 -3.75
CA LEU A 186 5.73 -20.48 -3.32
C LEU A 186 4.24 -20.55 -2.94
N ALA A 187 3.42 -21.16 -3.78
CA ALA A 187 1.99 -21.33 -3.55
C ALA A 187 1.71 -22.18 -2.29
N GLU A 188 2.47 -23.26 -2.07
CA GLU A 188 2.41 -24.08 -0.86
C GLU A 188 2.78 -23.29 0.40
N ALA A 189 3.88 -22.50 0.32
CA ALA A 189 4.30 -21.65 1.43
C ALA A 189 3.24 -20.60 1.78
N MET A 190 2.60 -19.99 0.78
CA MET A 190 1.45 -19.09 0.97
C MET A 190 0.24 -19.82 1.53
N GLY A 191 -0.10 -20.98 0.96
CA GLY A 191 -1.21 -21.83 1.39
C GLY A 191 -1.06 -22.32 2.84
N SER A 192 0.15 -22.43 3.38
CA SER A 192 0.39 -22.84 4.76
C SER A 192 -0.26 -21.90 5.80
N TYR A 193 -0.47 -20.62 5.45
CA TYR A 193 -1.12 -19.64 6.33
C TYR A 193 -2.59 -19.96 6.60
N ARG A 194 -3.28 -20.72 5.71
CA ARG A 194 -4.68 -21.17 5.94
C ARG A 194 -4.84 -22.00 7.21
N ARG A 195 -3.78 -22.67 7.67
CA ARG A 195 -3.81 -23.48 8.90
C ARG A 195 -3.95 -22.64 10.17
N TYR A 196 -3.88 -21.32 10.04
CA TYR A 196 -3.89 -20.36 11.15
C TYR A 196 -4.93 -19.27 10.93
N PRO A 197 -6.24 -19.63 10.95
CA PRO A 197 -7.32 -18.69 10.65
C PRO A 197 -7.38 -17.51 11.64
N SER A 198 -7.08 -17.75 12.91
CA SER A 198 -7.01 -16.67 13.92
C SER A 198 -5.93 -15.64 13.61
N LEU A 199 -4.76 -16.09 13.15
CA LEU A 199 -3.70 -15.19 12.71
C LEU A 199 -4.12 -14.39 11.46
N LEU A 200 -4.69 -15.06 10.45
CA LEU A 200 -5.19 -14.38 9.25
C LEU A 200 -6.25 -13.34 9.60
N GLY A 201 -7.18 -13.67 10.52
CA GLY A 201 -8.17 -12.74 11.03
C GLY A 201 -7.54 -11.53 11.73
N ALA A 202 -6.58 -11.75 12.61
CA ALA A 202 -5.87 -10.68 13.31
C ALA A 202 -5.06 -9.78 12.34
N LEU A 203 -4.37 -10.39 11.37
CA LEU A 203 -3.62 -9.65 10.34
C LEU A 203 -4.54 -8.85 9.41
N THR A 204 -5.72 -9.40 9.08
CA THR A 204 -6.73 -8.69 8.28
C THR A 204 -7.31 -7.52 9.06
N ALA A 205 -7.67 -7.72 10.33
CA ALA A 205 -8.17 -6.65 11.19
C ALA A 205 -7.13 -5.53 11.34
N LEU A 206 -5.87 -5.89 11.60
CA LEU A 206 -4.77 -4.92 11.67
C LEU A 206 -4.56 -4.19 10.35
N SER A 207 -4.72 -4.90 9.22
CA SER A 207 -4.64 -4.28 7.89
C SER A 207 -5.78 -3.30 7.63
N LEU A 208 -7.01 -3.62 8.07
CA LEU A 208 -8.15 -2.68 7.99
C LEU A 208 -7.89 -1.41 8.82
N VAL A 209 -7.37 -1.56 10.05
CA VAL A 209 -6.99 -0.41 10.88
C VAL A 209 -5.95 0.46 10.17
N VAL A 210 -4.92 -0.16 9.56
CA VAL A 210 -3.92 0.58 8.74
C VAL A 210 -4.60 1.37 7.63
N GLN A 211 -5.54 0.78 6.90
CA GLN A 211 -6.21 1.49 5.81
C GLN A 211 -7.11 2.63 6.31
N ILE A 212 -7.81 2.43 7.43
CA ILE A 212 -8.60 3.50 8.07
C ILE A 212 -7.69 4.67 8.49
N VAL A 213 -6.53 4.38 9.09
CA VAL A 213 -5.54 5.42 9.47
C VAL A 213 -5.07 6.21 8.24
N ARG A 214 -4.84 5.54 7.12
CA ARG A 214 -4.45 6.19 5.86
C ARG A 214 -5.54 7.07 5.26
N VAL A 215 -6.78 6.61 5.32
CA VAL A 215 -7.94 7.41 4.89
C VAL A 215 -8.13 8.60 5.84
N ALA A 216 -8.01 8.39 7.16
CA ALA A 216 -8.08 9.46 8.15
C ALA A 216 -6.97 10.50 7.95
N GLN A 217 -5.76 10.08 7.58
CA GLN A 217 -4.67 10.99 7.22
C GLN A 217 -5.05 11.90 6.04
N ALA A 218 -5.62 11.33 4.98
CA ALA A 218 -6.07 12.09 3.82
C ALA A 218 -7.20 13.06 4.18
N TYR A 219 -8.18 12.61 5.00
CA TYR A 219 -9.26 13.43 5.51
C TYR A 219 -8.74 14.62 6.32
N VAL A 220 -7.84 14.38 7.27
CA VAL A 220 -7.24 15.44 8.11
C VAL A 220 -6.46 16.45 7.27
N LEU A 221 -5.74 16.00 6.22
CA LEU A 221 -5.08 16.90 5.29
C LEU A 221 -6.09 17.75 4.50
N GLY A 222 -7.21 17.15 4.07
CA GLY A 222 -8.29 17.86 3.40
C GLY A 222 -8.93 18.93 4.28
N GLU A 223 -9.30 18.59 5.52
CA GLU A 223 -9.84 19.55 6.51
C GLU A 223 -8.83 20.68 6.77
N GLY A 224 -7.54 20.35 6.89
CA GLY A 224 -6.48 21.35 7.09
C GLY A 224 -6.30 22.32 5.93
N LEU A 225 -6.73 21.92 4.72
CA LEU A 225 -6.74 22.73 3.49
C LEU A 225 -8.11 23.41 3.24
N GLY A 226 -9.07 23.26 4.16
CA GLY A 226 -10.37 23.88 4.09
C GLY A 226 -11.40 23.08 3.26
N PHE A 227 -11.24 21.76 3.11
CA PHE A 227 -12.26 20.93 2.46
C PHE A 227 -13.39 20.64 3.44
N HIS A 228 -14.64 20.65 2.93
CA HIS A 228 -15.82 20.25 3.67
C HIS A 228 -16.43 18.99 3.07
N VAL A 229 -15.58 17.96 2.90
CA VAL A 229 -15.96 16.69 2.29
C VAL A 229 -16.16 15.66 3.41
N PRO A 230 -17.30 14.96 3.49
CA PRO A 230 -17.59 14.04 4.58
C PRO A 230 -16.62 12.84 4.57
N PHE A 231 -16.30 12.33 5.76
CA PHE A 231 -15.37 11.21 5.94
C PHE A 231 -15.81 9.94 5.17
N SER A 232 -17.13 9.70 5.05
CA SER A 232 -17.67 8.59 4.25
C SER A 232 -17.25 8.64 2.78
N TYR A 233 -17.12 9.84 2.21
CA TYR A 233 -16.59 10.01 0.85
C TYR A 233 -15.14 9.55 0.77
N TYR A 234 -14.30 9.94 1.73
CA TYR A 234 -12.90 9.48 1.78
C TYR A 234 -12.79 7.97 1.95
N LEU A 235 -13.67 7.35 2.76
CA LEU A 235 -13.71 5.88 2.89
C LEU A 235 -14.02 5.18 1.56
N ALA A 236 -14.87 5.78 0.72
CA ALA A 236 -15.22 5.21 -0.58
C ALA A 236 -14.10 5.37 -1.61
N PHE A 237 -13.54 6.57 -1.74
CA PHE A 237 -12.73 6.94 -2.89
C PHE A 237 -11.22 6.99 -2.63
N MET A 238 -10.77 7.27 -1.39
CA MET A 238 -9.34 7.23 -1.08
C MET A 238 -8.67 5.87 -1.27
N PRO A 239 -9.31 4.72 -1.00
CA PRO A 239 -8.75 3.43 -1.37
C PRO A 239 -8.41 3.32 -2.86
N ILE A 240 -9.21 3.90 -3.74
CA ILE A 240 -8.96 3.94 -5.20
C ILE A 240 -7.73 4.81 -5.49
N GLY A 241 -7.63 5.98 -4.86
CA GLY A 241 -6.46 6.84 -4.96
C GLY A 241 -5.17 6.17 -4.47
N ILE A 242 -5.25 5.45 -3.34
CA ILE A 242 -4.12 4.69 -2.79
C ILE A 242 -3.72 3.55 -3.74
N LEU A 243 -4.67 2.82 -4.33
CA LEU A 243 -4.39 1.81 -5.36
C LEU A 243 -3.70 2.42 -6.56
N ALA A 244 -4.13 3.61 -7.01
CA ALA A 244 -3.50 4.32 -8.13
C ALA A 244 -2.04 4.69 -7.82
N ILE A 245 -1.74 5.15 -6.59
CA ILE A 245 -0.36 5.42 -6.14
C ILE A 245 0.48 4.13 -6.14
N LEU A 246 -0.12 2.98 -5.82
CA LEU A 246 0.57 1.68 -5.76
C LEU A 246 0.81 1.05 -7.14
N LEU A 247 0.09 1.48 -8.18
CA LEU A 247 0.30 0.98 -9.53
C LEU A 247 1.70 1.34 -10.02
N PRO A 248 2.40 0.42 -10.68
CA PRO A 248 3.76 0.64 -11.19
C PRO A 248 3.77 1.49 -12.49
N VAL A 249 2.91 2.49 -12.56
CA VAL A 249 2.77 3.41 -13.71
C VAL A 249 3.72 4.59 -13.57
N SER A 250 3.91 5.09 -12.33
CA SER A 250 4.74 6.26 -12.02
C SER A 250 5.78 5.95 -10.94
N ILE A 251 6.80 6.81 -10.81
CA ILE A 251 7.81 6.66 -9.77
C ILE A 251 7.26 7.22 -8.45
N GLY A 252 7.21 6.38 -7.41
CA GLY A 252 6.76 6.76 -6.07
C GLY A 252 5.32 7.26 -5.98
N GLY A 253 4.48 7.02 -7.01
CA GLY A 253 3.09 7.51 -7.08
C GLY A 253 2.96 8.95 -7.58
N PHE A 254 4.06 9.65 -7.85
CA PHE A 254 4.04 11.02 -8.36
C PHE A 254 3.51 11.07 -9.79
N GLY A 255 2.58 11.98 -10.03
CA GLY A 255 1.90 12.21 -11.30
C GLY A 255 0.60 11.42 -11.41
N PHE A 256 0.65 10.11 -11.66
CA PHE A 256 -0.57 9.30 -11.89
C PHE A 256 -1.47 9.23 -10.66
N GLY A 257 -0.94 8.87 -9.50
CA GLY A 257 -1.73 8.78 -8.26
C GLY A 257 -2.33 10.13 -7.85
N GLN A 258 -1.56 11.21 -8.00
CA GLN A 258 -2.02 12.57 -7.73
C GLN A 258 -3.16 12.97 -8.68
N GLY A 259 -3.01 12.70 -9.99
CA GLY A 259 -4.06 12.99 -10.97
C GLY A 259 -5.36 12.23 -10.70
N VAL A 260 -5.27 10.97 -10.26
CA VAL A 260 -6.45 10.19 -9.85
C VAL A 260 -7.12 10.81 -8.62
N ILE A 261 -6.36 11.24 -7.61
CA ILE A 261 -6.93 11.89 -6.42
C ILE A 261 -7.63 13.22 -6.80
N VAL A 262 -7.00 14.04 -7.66
CA VAL A 262 -7.62 15.26 -8.19
C VAL A 262 -8.94 14.95 -8.91
N ALA A 263 -8.94 13.95 -9.79
CA ALA A 263 -10.15 13.54 -10.51
C ALA A 263 -11.26 13.03 -9.58
N LEU A 264 -10.89 12.35 -8.48
CA LEU A 264 -11.84 11.84 -7.48
C LEU A 264 -12.43 12.95 -6.59
N LEU A 265 -11.72 14.04 -6.34
CA LEU A 265 -12.19 15.15 -5.50
C LEU A 265 -12.98 16.22 -6.29
N ARG A 266 -12.77 16.29 -7.61
CA ARG A 266 -13.47 17.24 -8.47
C ARG A 266 -15.00 17.16 -8.42
N PRO A 267 -15.66 15.96 -8.41
CA PRO A 267 -17.11 15.85 -8.35
C PRO A 267 -17.75 16.41 -7.07
N VAL A 268 -16.97 16.51 -5.99
CA VAL A 268 -17.43 17.07 -4.70
C VAL A 268 -17.04 18.53 -4.52
N GLY A 269 -16.63 19.21 -5.61
CA GLY A 269 -16.41 20.65 -5.64
C GLY A 269 -15.07 21.10 -5.07
N VAL A 270 -14.12 20.19 -4.84
CA VAL A 270 -12.77 20.58 -4.37
C VAL A 270 -11.95 21.10 -5.57
N PRO A 271 -11.37 22.30 -5.48
CA PRO A 271 -10.51 22.84 -6.53
C PRO A 271 -9.29 21.98 -6.81
N ASP A 272 -8.90 21.89 -8.07
CA ASP A 272 -7.77 21.05 -8.52
C ASP A 272 -6.45 21.42 -7.81
N VAL A 273 -6.20 22.72 -7.58
CA VAL A 273 -5.02 23.25 -6.86
C VAL A 273 -4.94 22.65 -5.45
N GLN A 274 -6.04 22.71 -4.71
CA GLN A 274 -6.09 22.19 -3.34
C GLN A 274 -6.03 20.66 -3.30
N SER A 275 -6.70 19.98 -4.24
CA SER A 275 -6.64 18.52 -4.40
C SER A 275 -5.22 18.04 -4.69
N LEU A 276 -4.48 18.77 -5.54
CA LEU A 276 -3.09 18.50 -5.84
C LEU A 276 -2.19 18.78 -4.64
N ALA A 277 -2.42 19.85 -3.89
CA ALA A 277 -1.71 20.17 -2.65
C ALA A 277 -1.88 19.04 -1.61
N MET A 278 -3.12 18.59 -1.37
CA MET A 278 -3.42 17.49 -0.45
C MET A 278 -2.72 16.19 -0.87
N SER A 279 -2.86 15.79 -2.14
CA SER A 279 -2.25 14.55 -2.64
C SER A 279 -0.72 14.60 -2.61
N THR A 280 -0.13 15.77 -2.85
CA THR A 280 1.32 15.98 -2.76
C THR A 280 1.80 15.86 -1.31
N LEU A 281 1.13 16.49 -0.35
CA LEU A 281 1.43 16.35 1.08
C LEU A 281 1.31 14.89 1.52
N TYR A 282 0.25 14.19 1.10
CA TYR A 282 0.03 12.78 1.41
C TYR A 282 1.19 11.89 0.93
N VAL A 283 1.59 12.02 -0.34
CA VAL A 283 2.70 11.24 -0.91
C VAL A 283 4.03 11.62 -0.26
N LEU A 284 4.28 12.91 -0.06
CA LEU A 284 5.51 13.42 0.56
C LEU A 284 5.69 12.87 1.98
N MET A 285 4.64 12.91 2.81
CA MET A 285 4.66 12.32 4.15
C MET A 285 4.95 10.82 4.11
N GLY A 286 4.40 10.10 3.12
CA GLY A 286 4.70 8.69 2.87
C GLY A 286 6.20 8.46 2.67
N VAL A 287 6.84 9.27 1.81
CA VAL A 287 8.29 9.20 1.54
C VAL A 287 9.11 9.60 2.77
N LEU A 288 8.79 10.73 3.41
CA LEU A 288 9.50 11.21 4.60
C LEU A 288 9.45 10.21 5.76
N SER A 289 8.37 9.45 5.89
CA SER A 289 8.22 8.41 6.92
C SER A 289 9.22 7.25 6.79
N THR A 290 9.91 7.13 5.66
CA THR A 290 10.97 6.12 5.44
C THR A 290 12.37 6.60 5.83
N LEU A 291 12.55 7.88 6.17
CA LEU A 291 13.86 8.45 6.55
C LEU A 291 14.57 7.73 7.71
N PRO A 292 13.87 7.19 8.74
CA PRO A 292 14.54 6.36 9.74
C PRO A 292 15.29 5.17 9.14
N GLY A 293 14.78 4.60 8.05
CA GLY A 293 15.45 3.54 7.29
C GLY A 293 16.73 4.02 6.59
N ALA A 294 16.74 5.25 6.08
CA ALA A 294 17.93 5.88 5.52
C ALA A 294 19.04 6.00 6.59
N LEU A 295 18.71 6.56 7.74
CA LEU A 295 19.65 6.73 8.85
C LEU A 295 20.26 5.40 9.29
N LEU A 296 19.45 4.34 9.38
CA LEU A 296 19.92 3.01 9.73
C LEU A 296 20.81 2.40 8.63
N HIS A 297 20.47 2.61 7.37
CA HIS A 297 21.26 2.12 6.24
C HIS A 297 22.67 2.72 6.20
N PHE A 298 22.77 4.04 6.31
CA PHE A 298 24.06 4.73 6.31
C PHE A 298 24.93 4.38 7.53
N ARG A 299 24.34 4.27 8.72
CA ARG A 299 25.05 3.86 9.94
C ARG A 299 25.56 2.41 9.88
N SER A 300 24.85 1.50 9.22
CA SER A 300 25.31 0.12 9.07
C SER A 300 26.49 0.03 8.11
N ARG A 301 26.49 0.82 7.04
CA ARG A 301 27.60 0.89 6.08
C ARG A 301 28.90 1.43 6.69
N SER A 302 28.81 2.45 7.53
CA SER A 302 29.97 3.03 8.21
C SER A 302 30.60 2.09 9.25
N ARG A 303 29.87 1.04 9.68
CA ARG A 303 30.35 0.04 10.66
C ARG A 303 30.79 -1.29 10.02
N GLY A 304 30.85 -1.39 8.70
CA GLY A 304 31.25 -2.63 7.99
C GLY A 304 30.31 -3.83 8.22
N LEU A 305 29.06 -3.57 8.66
CA LEU A 305 28.08 -4.58 9.00
C LEU A 305 27.05 -4.80 7.86
N SER A 306 27.48 -4.70 6.61
CA SER A 306 26.65 -4.93 5.41
C SER A 306 26.68 -6.40 4.98
#